data_7cd3efb405febc947a369678513af24d
#
_entry.id   7cd3efb405febc947a369678513af24d
#
_cell.length_a   1.000
_cell.length_b   1.000
_cell.length_c   1.000
_cell.angle_alpha   90.00
_cell.angle_beta   90.00
_cell.angle_gamma   90.00
#
_symmetry.space_group_name_H-M   'P 1'
#
loop_
_entity.id
_entity.type
_entity.pdbx_description
1 polymer ?
#
loop_
_entity_poly.entity_id
_entity_poly.type
_entity_poly.pdbx_seq_one_letter_code
_entity_poly.pdbx_strand_id
1 'polypeptide(L)'
;CLLFRDRQLKLAGICLFNNSEQSQGTIMMARKFFIIGAIMIMSLLGAQAFAAGSDDYAPTAAKPAAYNKALALIKDKNYGQAIASLKQAEAAAKKDADIQNLLGFAHRKSGKLDEAAKYYNSALALDTKHKGALEYQGELFLMLGDKAGAEKNLKKLDKICWLGCSELDDLRTAIRNYKP
;
A
#
# COMPACT_ATOMS: atom_id res chain seq x y z
N CYS A 1 -47.03 4.85 -35.75
CA CYS A 1 -47.31 6.19 -36.23
C CYS A 1 -46.22 7.16 -35.81
N LEU A 2 -45.56 7.73 -36.87
CA LEU A 2 -44.78 8.97 -36.95
C LEU A 2 -43.42 8.97 -36.23
N LEU A 3 -42.26 8.75 -36.91
CA LEU A 3 -41.60 9.55 -37.95
C LEU A 3 -41.39 11.03 -37.55
N PHE A 4 -40.15 11.31 -37.20
CA PHE A 4 -39.41 12.55 -37.50
C PHE A 4 -37.95 12.21 -37.29
N ARG A 5 -37.17 11.91 -38.17
CA ARG A 5 -36.54 12.41 -39.38
C ARG A 5 -35.93 13.82 -39.24
N ASP A 6 -34.62 13.79 -39.32
CA ASP A 6 -33.71 14.77 -39.92
C ASP A 6 -33.54 16.15 -39.25
N ARG A 7 -32.33 16.46 -38.85
CA ARG A 7 -31.53 17.43 -39.62
C ARG A 7 -30.10 17.54 -39.06
N GLN A 8 -29.17 17.21 -39.90
CA GLN A 8 -27.83 17.73 -40.09
C GLN A 8 -27.67 19.20 -39.68
N LEU A 9 -26.47 19.49 -39.11
CA LEU A 9 -25.62 20.67 -39.37
C LEU A 9 -24.46 20.57 -38.41
N LYS A 10 -23.27 20.12 -38.83
CA LYS A 10 -22.16 20.87 -39.44
C LYS A 10 -21.90 22.21 -38.77
N LEU A 11 -20.77 22.30 -38.12
CA LEU A 11 -19.76 23.38 -38.10
C LEU A 11 -18.66 22.90 -37.18
N ALA A 12 -17.60 22.37 -37.61
CA ALA A 12 -16.38 22.97 -38.15
C ALA A 12 -15.93 24.19 -37.34
N GLY A 13 -15.03 23.97 -36.45
CA GLY A 13 -14.27 24.99 -35.75
C GLY A 13 -12.86 24.48 -35.52
N ILE A 14 -12.10 24.46 -36.59
CA ILE A 14 -10.65 24.29 -36.59
C ILE A 14 -10.07 25.57 -35.98
N CYS A 15 -9.49 25.49 -34.79
CA CYS A 15 -8.53 26.48 -34.35
C CYS A 15 -7.14 25.85 -34.38
N LEU A 16 -6.58 25.94 -35.58
CA LEU A 16 -5.14 25.92 -35.77
C LEU A 16 -4.60 27.23 -35.17
N PHE A 17 -3.93 27.14 -34.06
CA PHE A 17 -3.03 28.23 -33.63
C PHE A 17 -1.62 27.82 -33.96
N ASN A 18 -1.24 28.25 -35.17
CA ASN A 18 0.14 28.32 -35.63
C ASN A 18 0.76 29.55 -34.99
N ASN A 19 1.80 29.39 -34.23
CA ASN A 19 2.69 30.48 -33.91
C ASN A 19 4.13 30.05 -34.17
N SER A 20 4.48 30.16 -35.42
CA SER A 20 5.83 30.38 -35.88
C SER A 20 6.02 31.90 -35.90
N GLU A 21 7.01 32.38 -35.27
CA GLU A 21 7.87 33.50 -35.61
C GLU A 21 8.74 33.77 -34.39
N GLN A 22 9.96 33.36 -34.51
CA GLN A 22 11.03 34.15 -35.07
C GLN A 22 11.26 35.48 -34.29
N SER A 23 12.31 35.53 -33.58
CA SER A 23 13.20 36.67 -33.71
C SER A 23 14.63 36.29 -33.32
N GLN A 24 15.42 36.28 -34.30
CA GLN A 24 16.85 36.39 -34.35
C GLN A 24 17.29 37.68 -33.66
N GLY A 25 18.23 37.61 -32.79
CA GLY A 25 18.99 38.75 -32.29
C GLY A 25 20.33 38.23 -31.82
N THR A 26 21.07 37.86 -32.65
CA THR A 26 22.36 38.28 -33.22
C THR A 26 23.13 39.28 -32.38
N ILE A 27 24.38 38.93 -32.19
CA ILE A 27 25.59 39.73 -32.22
C ILE A 27 26.24 40.07 -30.88
N MET A 28 27.37 39.39 -30.72
CA MET A 28 28.70 39.94 -30.47
C MET A 28 28.92 40.74 -29.19
N MET A 29 29.81 40.24 -28.45
CA MET A 29 31.19 40.68 -28.21
C MET A 29 31.78 39.72 -27.18
N ALA A 30 32.61 38.86 -27.52
CA ALA A 30 34.04 38.94 -27.84
C ALA A 30 34.82 39.77 -26.80
N ARG A 31 35.71 39.08 -26.22
CA ARG A 31 37.02 39.46 -25.75
C ARG A 31 37.33 39.27 -24.30
N LYS A 32 38.15 38.24 -24.16
CA LYS A 32 39.42 38.30 -23.41
C LYS A 32 39.38 38.67 -21.95
N PHE A 33 39.73 37.70 -21.15
CA PHE A 33 40.99 37.81 -20.40
C PHE A 33 41.46 36.40 -20.01
N PHE A 34 42.48 36.00 -20.64
CA PHE A 34 43.54 35.15 -20.15
C PHE A 34 44.05 35.71 -18.83
N ILE A 35 44.41 34.88 -17.91
CA ILE A 35 45.60 34.90 -17.06
C ILE A 35 45.36 33.81 -16.00
N ILE A 36 45.99 32.65 -16.17
CA ILE A 36 47.17 32.18 -15.47
C ILE A 36 46.99 32.07 -13.97
N GLY A 37 47.02 30.89 -13.51
CA GLY A 37 47.16 30.55 -12.10
C GLY A 37 47.17 29.05 -11.91
N ALA A 38 48.20 28.38 -12.45
CA ALA A 38 48.53 27.04 -12.00
C ALA A 38 49.00 27.08 -10.55
N ILE A 39 48.29 26.42 -9.68
CA ILE A 39 48.90 25.89 -8.44
C ILE A 39 48.33 24.50 -8.25
N MET A 40 49.10 23.56 -8.63
CA MET A 40 49.16 22.24 -8.09
C MET A 40 49.35 22.28 -6.60
N ILE A 41 48.53 21.61 -5.83
CA ILE A 41 48.91 20.89 -4.59
C ILE A 41 47.76 19.93 -4.33
N MET A 42 47.83 18.78 -4.75
CA MET A 42 48.12 17.55 -4.07
C MET A 42 47.76 17.63 -2.58
N SER A 43 46.56 17.12 -2.27
CA SER A 43 46.24 16.54 -0.96
C SER A 43 45.40 15.30 -1.18
N LEU A 44 46.10 14.19 -1.40
CA LEU A 44 45.57 12.88 -1.06
C LEU A 44 45.31 12.87 0.44
N LEU A 45 44.12 13.15 0.87
CA LEU A 45 43.61 12.68 2.15
C LEU A 45 42.42 11.80 1.83
N GLY A 46 42.68 10.52 1.91
CA GLY A 46 41.66 9.49 1.83
C GLY A 46 40.56 9.79 2.82
N ALA A 47 39.43 10.21 2.32
CA ALA A 47 38.19 10.11 3.06
C ALA A 47 37.89 8.60 3.16
N GLN A 48 38.36 8.01 4.24
CA GLN A 48 37.83 6.74 4.70
C GLN A 48 36.35 6.98 4.95
N ALA A 49 35.52 6.58 4.00
CA ALA A 49 34.11 6.46 4.26
C ALA A 49 33.98 5.41 5.38
N PHE A 50 33.80 5.87 6.59
CA PHE A 50 33.19 5.08 7.63
C PHE A 50 31.83 4.69 7.10
N ALA A 51 31.73 3.48 6.57
CA ALA A 51 30.47 2.80 6.47
C ALA A 51 30.01 2.56 7.91
N ALA A 52 29.41 3.59 8.51
CA ALA A 52 28.54 3.41 9.64
C ALA A 52 27.48 2.44 9.14
N GLY A 53 27.45 1.23 9.71
CA GLY A 53 26.35 0.33 9.52
C GLY A 53 25.07 1.07 9.87
N SER A 54 24.41 1.61 8.87
CA SER A 54 23.02 1.98 8.98
C SER A 54 22.30 0.66 9.10
N ASP A 55 21.87 0.33 10.33
CA ASP A 55 20.79 -0.61 10.50
C ASP A 55 19.76 -0.25 9.43
N ASP A 56 19.54 -1.17 8.49
CA ASP A 56 18.57 -1.01 7.40
C ASP A 56 17.16 -0.87 7.99
N TYR A 57 16.89 0.30 8.57
CA TYR A 57 15.53 0.79 8.66
C TYR A 57 15.14 1.22 7.25
N ALA A 58 14.84 0.23 6.43
CA ALA A 58 14.18 0.50 5.17
C ALA A 58 12.89 1.27 5.51
N PRO A 59 12.72 2.51 5.03
CA PRO A 59 11.47 3.21 5.26
C PRO A 59 10.36 2.30 4.76
N THR A 60 9.41 1.97 5.65
CA THR A 60 8.26 1.15 5.28
C THR A 60 7.68 1.74 4.00
N ALA A 61 7.79 1.01 2.90
CA ALA A 61 7.39 1.50 1.59
C ALA A 61 5.96 2.03 1.70
N ALA A 62 5.75 3.26 1.23
CA ALA A 62 4.45 3.91 1.31
C ALA A 62 3.38 2.97 0.74
N LYS A 63 2.29 2.79 1.48
CA LYS A 63 1.20 1.91 1.05
C LYS A 63 0.65 2.39 -0.30
N PRO A 64 0.37 1.49 -1.26
CA PRO A 64 -0.22 1.87 -2.54
C PRO A 64 -1.54 2.65 -2.36
N ALA A 65 -1.85 3.59 -3.26
CA ALA A 65 -3.11 4.35 -3.20
C ALA A 65 -4.36 3.45 -3.14
N ALA A 66 -4.31 2.29 -3.80
CA ALA A 66 -5.36 1.28 -3.77
C ALA A 66 -5.60 0.71 -2.36
N TYR A 67 -4.58 0.68 -1.48
CA TYR A 67 -4.73 0.30 -0.08
C TYR A 67 -5.64 1.28 0.68
N ASN A 68 -5.40 2.58 0.56
CA ASN A 68 -6.22 3.60 1.24
C ASN A 68 -7.67 3.60 0.71
N LYS A 69 -7.84 3.38 -0.60
CA LYS A 69 -9.18 3.19 -1.19
C LYS A 69 -9.88 1.98 -0.58
N ALA A 70 -9.18 0.88 -0.39
CA ALA A 70 -9.75 -0.31 0.21
C ALA A 70 -10.17 -0.09 1.67
N LEU A 71 -9.39 0.66 2.46
CA LEU A 71 -9.76 1.00 3.83
C LEU A 71 -11.09 1.77 3.90
N ALA A 72 -11.29 2.74 3.00
CA ALA A 72 -12.56 3.46 2.90
C ALA A 72 -13.72 2.51 2.56
N LEU A 73 -13.53 1.63 1.57
CA LEU A 73 -14.54 0.65 1.18
C LEU A 73 -14.87 -0.36 2.29
N ILE A 74 -13.88 -0.76 3.09
CA ILE A 74 -14.08 -1.62 4.28
C ILE A 74 -14.92 -0.90 5.32
N LYS A 75 -14.64 0.38 5.59
CA LYS A 75 -15.43 1.21 6.50
C LYS A 75 -16.89 1.30 6.06
N ASP A 76 -17.12 1.42 4.75
CA ASP A 76 -18.45 1.44 4.14
C ASP A 76 -19.07 0.04 3.99
N LYS A 77 -18.41 -1.02 4.51
CA LYS A 77 -18.81 -2.42 4.41
C LYS A 77 -18.95 -2.93 2.96
N ASN A 78 -18.33 -2.23 2.01
CA ASN A 78 -18.31 -2.63 0.60
C ASN A 78 -17.16 -3.59 0.32
N TYR A 79 -17.26 -4.80 0.89
CA TYR A 79 -16.15 -5.77 0.89
C TYR A 79 -15.79 -6.27 -0.50
N GLY A 80 -16.75 -6.36 -1.42
CA GLY A 80 -16.48 -6.78 -2.80
C GLY A 80 -15.54 -5.82 -3.53
N GLN A 81 -15.82 -4.51 -3.46
CA GLN A 81 -14.95 -3.50 -4.06
C GLN A 81 -13.64 -3.34 -3.28
N ALA A 82 -13.67 -3.54 -1.96
CA ALA A 82 -12.47 -3.54 -1.13
C ALA A 82 -11.50 -4.65 -1.57
N ILE A 83 -11.99 -5.87 -1.82
CA ILE A 83 -11.18 -6.98 -2.35
C ILE A 83 -10.52 -6.60 -3.68
N ALA A 84 -11.27 -6.00 -4.61
CA ALA A 84 -10.72 -5.58 -5.89
C ALA A 84 -9.59 -4.54 -5.72
N SER A 85 -9.78 -3.55 -4.84
CA SER A 85 -8.78 -2.53 -4.54
C SER A 85 -7.56 -3.13 -3.82
N LEU A 86 -7.76 -4.07 -2.89
CA LEU A 86 -6.66 -4.77 -2.19
C LEU A 86 -5.85 -5.66 -3.14
N LYS A 87 -6.49 -6.27 -4.14
CA LYS A 87 -5.79 -7.02 -5.18
C LYS A 87 -4.88 -6.12 -6.04
N GLN A 88 -5.31 -4.89 -6.32
CA GLN A 88 -4.45 -3.89 -6.97
C GLN A 88 -3.27 -3.50 -6.07
N ALA A 89 -3.52 -3.31 -4.77
CA ALA A 89 -2.47 -3.02 -3.81
C ALA A 89 -1.48 -4.19 -3.68
N GLU A 90 -1.97 -5.43 -3.64
CA GLU A 90 -1.16 -6.66 -3.60
C GLU A 90 -0.24 -6.78 -4.84
N ALA A 91 -0.73 -6.43 -6.02
CA ALA A 91 0.07 -6.45 -7.24
C ALA A 91 1.25 -5.46 -7.19
N ALA A 92 1.04 -4.31 -6.52
CA ALA A 92 2.07 -3.30 -6.32
C ALA A 92 3.02 -3.61 -5.14
N ALA A 93 2.54 -4.32 -4.10
CA ALA A 93 3.28 -4.66 -2.89
C ALA A 93 3.02 -6.11 -2.47
N LYS A 94 3.62 -7.05 -3.20
CA LYS A 94 3.34 -8.51 -3.07
C LYS A 94 3.63 -9.12 -1.69
N LYS A 95 4.54 -8.52 -0.91
CA LYS A 95 4.98 -9.05 0.39
C LYS A 95 4.60 -8.10 1.53
N ASP A 96 3.35 -7.69 1.57
CA ASP A 96 2.83 -6.78 2.59
C ASP A 96 1.81 -7.52 3.47
N ALA A 97 2.14 -7.71 4.74
CA ALA A 97 1.29 -8.45 5.68
C ALA A 97 -0.04 -7.75 5.96
N ASP A 98 -0.06 -6.40 5.98
CA ASP A 98 -1.31 -5.66 6.19
C ASP A 98 -2.29 -5.86 5.03
N ILE A 99 -1.78 -5.87 3.78
CA ILE A 99 -2.61 -6.12 2.59
C ILE A 99 -3.19 -7.53 2.66
N GLN A 100 -2.38 -8.53 3.01
CA GLN A 100 -2.86 -9.91 3.16
C GLN A 100 -3.90 -10.00 4.29
N ASN A 101 -3.65 -9.35 5.43
CA ASN A 101 -4.60 -9.30 6.54
C ASN A 101 -5.95 -8.68 6.12
N LEU A 102 -5.93 -7.54 5.42
CA LEU A 102 -7.16 -6.89 4.96
C LEU A 102 -7.91 -7.68 3.88
N LEU A 103 -7.19 -8.42 3.00
CA LEU A 103 -7.81 -9.37 2.08
C LEU A 103 -8.53 -10.48 2.86
N GLY A 104 -7.87 -11.04 3.87
CA GLY A 104 -8.48 -12.01 4.78
C GLY A 104 -9.74 -11.47 5.44
N PHE A 105 -9.67 -10.26 5.99
CA PHE A 105 -10.80 -9.60 6.62
C PHE A 105 -11.98 -9.39 5.64
N ALA A 106 -11.73 -8.85 4.47
CA ALA A 106 -12.77 -8.58 3.49
C ALA A 106 -13.41 -9.87 2.96
N HIS A 107 -12.63 -10.94 2.75
CA HIS A 107 -13.14 -12.27 2.39
C HIS A 107 -13.98 -12.85 3.51
N ARG A 108 -13.53 -12.81 4.77
CA ARG A 108 -14.30 -13.30 5.92
C ARG A 108 -15.63 -12.55 6.07
N LYS A 109 -15.62 -11.23 5.97
CA LYS A 109 -16.85 -10.41 6.01
C LYS A 109 -17.80 -10.65 4.84
N SER A 110 -17.30 -11.20 3.72
CA SER A 110 -18.07 -11.63 2.56
C SER A 110 -18.52 -13.10 2.63
N GLY A 111 -18.27 -13.80 3.75
CA GLY A 111 -18.62 -15.21 3.93
C GLY A 111 -17.70 -16.21 3.22
N LYS A 112 -16.60 -15.75 2.61
CA LYS A 112 -15.62 -16.58 1.90
C LYS A 112 -14.52 -17.04 2.87
N LEU A 113 -14.86 -18.00 3.73
CA LEU A 113 -14.04 -18.37 4.88
C LEU A 113 -12.73 -19.07 4.48
N ASP A 114 -12.76 -19.90 3.42
CA ASP A 114 -11.57 -20.61 2.94
C ASP A 114 -10.53 -19.63 2.34
N GLU A 115 -11.00 -18.65 1.59
CA GLU A 115 -10.13 -17.59 1.07
C GLU A 115 -9.57 -16.75 2.21
N ALA A 116 -10.39 -16.41 3.20
CA ALA A 116 -9.94 -15.65 4.36
C ALA A 116 -8.82 -16.40 5.10
N ALA A 117 -8.95 -17.72 5.29
CA ALA A 117 -7.94 -18.56 5.92
C ALA A 117 -6.59 -18.49 5.17
N LYS A 118 -6.62 -18.57 3.84
CA LYS A 118 -5.41 -18.48 3.00
C LYS A 118 -4.71 -17.13 3.20
N TYR A 119 -5.47 -16.04 3.20
CA TYR A 119 -4.91 -14.70 3.35
C TYR A 119 -4.36 -14.44 4.74
N TYR A 120 -5.02 -14.86 5.81
CA TYR A 120 -4.46 -14.75 7.16
C TYR A 120 -3.20 -15.59 7.33
N ASN A 121 -3.17 -16.80 6.76
CA ASN A 121 -1.94 -17.59 6.75
C ASN A 121 -0.81 -16.89 6.01
N SER A 122 -1.10 -16.23 4.87
CA SER A 122 -0.12 -15.44 4.13
C SER A 122 0.38 -14.25 4.95
N ALA A 123 -0.51 -13.52 5.63
CA ALA A 123 -0.13 -12.42 6.50
C ALA A 123 0.80 -12.88 7.62
N LEU A 124 0.46 -14.01 8.28
CA LEU A 124 1.25 -14.57 9.37
C LEU A 124 2.55 -15.25 8.91
N ALA A 125 2.64 -15.64 7.64
CA ALA A 125 3.89 -16.10 7.05
C ALA A 125 4.86 -14.93 6.77
N LEU A 126 4.33 -13.75 6.46
CA LEU A 126 5.10 -12.52 6.25
C LEU A 126 5.50 -11.85 7.59
N ASP A 127 4.57 -11.81 8.53
CA ASP A 127 4.78 -11.28 9.88
C ASP A 127 4.09 -12.18 10.92
N THR A 128 4.86 -13.04 11.57
CA THR A 128 4.36 -14.00 12.59
C THR A 128 3.77 -13.31 13.83
N LYS A 129 4.05 -12.01 14.02
CA LYS A 129 3.59 -11.17 15.13
C LYS A 129 2.51 -10.17 14.72
N HIS A 130 1.98 -10.26 13.52
CA HIS A 130 0.95 -9.35 13.02
C HIS A 130 -0.33 -9.48 13.86
N LYS A 131 -0.56 -8.51 14.74
CA LYS A 131 -1.62 -8.58 15.75
C LYS A 131 -3.01 -8.72 15.13
N GLY A 132 -3.36 -7.88 14.14
CA GLY A 132 -4.65 -7.95 13.48
C GLY A 132 -4.89 -9.27 12.75
N ALA A 133 -3.84 -9.90 12.16
CA ALA A 133 -3.98 -11.20 11.52
C ALA A 133 -4.21 -12.33 12.56
N LEU A 134 -3.56 -12.26 13.71
CA LEU A 134 -3.79 -13.22 14.82
C LEU A 134 -5.21 -13.09 15.39
N GLU A 135 -5.69 -11.86 15.59
CA GLU A 135 -7.05 -11.59 16.04
C GLU A 135 -8.08 -12.11 15.03
N TYR A 136 -8.03 -11.63 13.78
CA TYR A 136 -9.03 -11.95 12.77
C TYR A 136 -9.01 -13.42 12.35
N GLN A 137 -7.83 -14.06 12.34
CA GLN A 137 -7.76 -15.51 12.16
C GLN A 137 -8.37 -16.25 13.36
N GLY A 138 -8.18 -15.73 14.58
CA GLY A 138 -8.82 -16.28 15.78
C GLY A 138 -10.35 -16.22 15.68
N GLU A 139 -10.91 -15.10 15.25
CA GLU A 139 -12.34 -14.97 14.99
C GLU A 139 -12.81 -15.91 13.87
N LEU A 140 -12.00 -16.07 12.81
CA LEU A 140 -12.31 -17.05 11.75
C LEU A 140 -12.36 -18.47 12.31
N PHE A 141 -11.43 -18.87 13.18
CA PHE A 141 -11.45 -20.18 13.82
C PHE A 141 -12.73 -20.41 14.63
N LEU A 142 -13.22 -19.39 15.34
CA LEU A 142 -14.51 -19.48 16.05
C LEU A 142 -15.67 -19.67 15.08
N MET A 143 -15.67 -18.97 13.93
CA MET A 143 -16.70 -19.16 12.89
C MET A 143 -16.69 -20.57 12.30
N LEU A 144 -15.53 -21.23 12.29
CA LEU A 144 -15.33 -22.60 11.82
C LEU A 144 -15.50 -23.66 12.92
N GLY A 145 -15.82 -23.26 14.17
CA GLY A 145 -15.96 -24.18 15.31
C GLY A 145 -14.64 -24.58 15.96
N ASP A 146 -13.51 -24.06 15.52
CA ASP A 146 -12.18 -24.34 16.06
C ASP A 146 -11.80 -23.37 17.19
N LYS A 147 -12.43 -23.55 18.35
CA LYS A 147 -12.09 -22.76 19.55
C LYS A 147 -10.63 -22.92 19.96
N ALA A 148 -10.06 -24.12 19.80
CA ALA A 148 -8.68 -24.38 20.18
C ALA A 148 -7.68 -23.58 19.34
N GLY A 149 -7.94 -23.44 18.02
CA GLY A 149 -7.19 -22.55 17.14
C GLY A 149 -7.24 -21.10 17.58
N ALA A 150 -8.43 -20.61 17.94
CA ALA A 150 -8.60 -19.23 18.44
C ALA A 150 -7.81 -19.00 19.74
N GLU A 151 -7.87 -19.94 20.70
CA GLU A 151 -7.11 -19.87 21.97
C GLU A 151 -5.59 -19.90 21.75
N LYS A 152 -5.13 -20.63 20.72
CA LYS A 152 -3.71 -20.63 20.33
C LYS A 152 -3.25 -19.26 19.84
N ASN A 153 -4.05 -18.58 19.05
CA ASN A 153 -3.77 -17.22 18.61
C ASN A 153 -3.84 -16.22 19.77
N LEU A 154 -4.81 -16.37 20.69
CA LEU A 154 -4.89 -15.55 21.88
C LEU A 154 -3.61 -15.66 22.72
N LYS A 155 -3.06 -16.85 22.92
CA LYS A 155 -1.80 -17.08 23.63
C LYS A 155 -0.60 -16.39 22.95
N LYS A 156 -0.62 -16.29 21.61
CA LYS A 156 0.42 -15.56 20.88
C LYS A 156 0.26 -14.05 21.10
N LEU A 157 -0.96 -13.53 20.99
CA LEU A 157 -1.25 -12.12 21.25
C LEU A 157 -0.87 -11.71 22.69
N ASP A 158 -1.16 -12.53 23.66
CA ASP A 158 -0.80 -12.29 25.08
C ASP A 158 0.71 -12.09 25.27
N LYS A 159 1.52 -12.88 24.55
CA LYS A 159 2.99 -12.72 24.58
C LYS A 159 3.48 -11.47 23.86
N ILE A 160 2.79 -11.03 22.80
CA ILE A 160 3.15 -9.87 21.98
C ILE A 160 2.70 -8.58 22.68
N CYS A 161 1.54 -8.61 23.32
CA CYS A 161 0.85 -7.48 23.92
C CYS A 161 0.99 -7.46 25.45
N TRP A 162 2.20 -7.61 25.96
CA TRP A 162 2.45 -7.68 27.42
C TRP A 162 2.00 -6.44 28.21
N LEU A 163 1.84 -5.29 27.53
CA LEU A 163 1.23 -4.06 28.07
C LEU A 163 -0.26 -3.90 27.71
N GLY A 164 -0.85 -4.91 27.06
CA GLY A 164 -2.19 -4.86 26.52
C GLY A 164 -2.24 -4.31 25.08
N CYS A 165 -3.25 -4.71 24.32
CA CYS A 165 -3.60 -4.18 23.02
C CYS A 165 -5.06 -4.54 22.70
N SER A 166 -5.70 -3.78 21.80
CA SER A 166 -7.09 -3.98 21.40
C SER A 166 -7.33 -5.39 20.84
N GLU A 167 -6.43 -5.86 20.00
CA GLU A 167 -6.53 -7.16 19.32
C GLU A 167 -6.56 -8.34 20.30
N LEU A 168 -5.82 -8.23 21.41
CA LEU A 168 -5.84 -9.22 22.49
C LEU A 168 -7.20 -9.23 23.20
N ASP A 169 -7.72 -8.04 23.51
CA ASP A 169 -8.98 -7.89 24.27
C ASP A 169 -10.19 -8.27 23.40
N ASP A 170 -10.15 -7.94 22.11
CA ASP A 170 -11.19 -8.27 21.14
C ASP A 170 -11.27 -9.79 20.95
N LEU A 171 -10.14 -10.47 20.71
CA LEU A 171 -10.14 -11.93 20.57
C LEU A 171 -10.51 -12.65 21.87
N ARG A 172 -10.05 -12.15 23.04
CA ARG A 172 -10.44 -12.69 24.35
C ARG A 172 -11.97 -12.59 24.55
N THR A 173 -12.54 -11.47 24.15
CA THR A 173 -13.98 -11.24 24.23
C THR A 173 -14.74 -12.14 23.26
N ALA A 174 -14.25 -12.30 22.03
CA ALA A 174 -14.85 -13.19 21.05
C ALA A 174 -14.88 -14.65 21.54
N ILE A 175 -13.76 -15.14 22.10
CA ILE A 175 -13.69 -16.52 22.67
C ILE A 175 -14.64 -16.70 23.85
N ARG A 176 -14.72 -15.71 24.74
CA ARG A 176 -15.61 -15.75 25.89
C ARG A 176 -17.10 -15.80 25.51
N ASN A 177 -17.46 -15.10 24.44
CA ASN A 177 -18.85 -15.03 23.95
C ASN A 177 -19.18 -16.14 22.95
N TYR A 178 -18.21 -16.96 22.58
CA TYR A 178 -18.41 -18.05 21.62
C TYR A 178 -19.37 -19.10 22.20
N LYS A 179 -20.39 -19.40 21.43
CA LYS A 179 -21.35 -20.51 21.68
C LYS A 179 -21.21 -21.47 20.51
N PRO A 180 -20.92 -22.76 20.77
CA PRO A 180 -20.79 -23.79 19.73
C PRO A 180 -22.14 -24.06 19.05
#